data_c58356b4a6acbc4c1f8888453dfaeaac
#
_entry.id   c58356b4a6acbc4c1f8888453dfaeaac
#
_cell.length_a   1.000
_cell.length_b   1.000
_cell.length_c   1.000
_cell.angle_alpha   90.00
_cell.angle_beta   90.00
_cell.angle_gamma   90.00
#
_symmetry.space_group_name_H-M   'P 1'
#
loop_
_entity.id
_entity.type
_entity.pdbx_description
1 polymer ?
#
loop_
_entity_poly.entity_id
_entity_poly.type
_entity_poly.pdbx_seq_one_letter_code
_entity_poly.pdbx_strand_id
1 'polypeptide(L)'
;AFVMLFFGGSIVTSTFSISGVVAIFSASFIGAMIMTLLILFVSTRVKSNIMLIIIGIMIGYIASSAITILNFFATEEGVKSYVVWGMGNFGGVSAVYLPLFISIVLLAVVAAVLLVKPLNIFLLGDAYAENLGVNTIGLRNAVLFITGILVAVATAFCGPIAFIGLSVPPISRMLVHTDDYRKILPSTVLTGSIVALVCNLICNLPGNKGVIPLNAVTPLIGAPVIIYVITRKTKFNIHQNIY
;
A
#
# COMPACT_ATOMS: atom_id res chain seq x y z
N ALA A 1 -11.54 10.95 1.96
CA ALA A 1 -11.53 12.21 2.72
C ALA A 1 -12.85 12.99 2.55
N PHE A 2 -13.18 13.48 1.35
CA PHE A 2 -14.36 14.33 1.11
C PHE A 2 -15.66 13.77 1.75
N VAL A 3 -16.01 12.53 1.46
CA VAL A 3 -17.22 11.88 2.01
C VAL A 3 -17.16 11.81 3.54
N MET A 4 -16.03 11.47 4.12
CA MET A 4 -15.85 11.42 5.56
C MET A 4 -15.98 12.80 6.22
N LEU A 5 -15.39 13.83 5.59
CA LEU A 5 -15.32 15.16 6.18
C LEU A 5 -16.68 15.91 6.11
N PHE A 6 -17.43 15.76 5.03
CA PHE A 6 -18.70 16.46 4.86
C PHE A 6 -19.94 15.66 5.27
N PHE A 7 -19.89 14.35 5.16
CA PHE A 7 -21.02 13.47 5.49
C PHE A 7 -20.75 12.58 6.71
N GLY A 8 -19.60 12.72 7.36
CA GLY A 8 -19.20 11.89 8.49
C GLY A 8 -20.20 11.87 9.64
N GLY A 9 -20.75 13.02 10.02
CA GLY A 9 -21.77 13.14 11.07
C GLY A 9 -23.05 12.39 10.69
N SER A 10 -23.53 12.55 9.47
CA SER A 10 -24.74 11.87 8.97
C SER A 10 -24.51 10.36 8.81
N ILE A 11 -23.30 9.93 8.45
CA ILE A 11 -22.92 8.52 8.34
C ILE A 11 -22.78 7.89 9.71
N VAL A 12 -22.26 8.60 10.70
CA VAL A 12 -22.07 8.10 12.08
C VAL A 12 -23.42 7.99 12.81
N THR A 13 -24.36 8.92 12.61
CA THR A 13 -25.70 8.84 13.18
C THR A 13 -26.60 7.80 12.52
N SER A 14 -26.36 7.49 11.24
CA SER A 14 -26.96 6.37 10.52
C SER A 14 -26.12 5.09 10.59
N THR A 15 -25.25 4.97 11.56
CA THR A 15 -24.08 4.08 11.71
C THR A 15 -24.36 2.57 11.54
N PHE A 16 -25.57 2.18 11.44
CA PHE A 16 -25.95 0.78 11.14
C PHE A 16 -26.66 0.65 9.77
N SER A 17 -26.76 1.70 8.97
CA SER A 17 -27.23 1.54 7.62
C SER A 17 -26.09 1.07 6.72
N ILE A 18 -26.29 -0.09 6.11
CA ILE A 18 -25.40 -0.69 5.09
C ILE A 18 -24.96 0.33 4.03
N SER A 19 -25.75 1.35 3.74
CA SER A 19 -25.47 2.38 2.75
C SER A 19 -24.34 3.34 3.16
N GLY A 20 -24.13 3.66 4.43
CA GLY A 20 -23.05 4.55 4.89
C GLY A 20 -21.65 3.91 4.73
N VAL A 21 -21.53 2.65 5.12
CA VAL A 21 -20.28 1.87 4.99
C VAL A 21 -19.92 1.68 3.52
N VAL A 22 -20.89 1.33 2.68
CA VAL A 22 -20.70 1.19 1.23
C VAL A 22 -20.27 2.50 0.59
N ALA A 23 -20.82 3.64 1.03
CA ALA A 23 -20.43 4.96 0.52
C ALA A 23 -18.96 5.28 0.82
N ILE A 24 -18.48 4.97 2.03
CA ILE A 24 -17.07 5.18 2.41
C ILE A 24 -16.14 4.28 1.58
N PHE A 25 -16.47 3.00 1.45
CA PHE A 25 -15.67 2.06 0.67
C PHE A 25 -15.62 2.44 -0.80
N SER A 26 -16.75 2.76 -1.41
CA SER A 26 -16.80 3.15 -2.82
C SER A 26 -16.04 4.46 -3.06
N ALA A 27 -16.18 5.46 -2.21
CA ALA A 27 -15.46 6.73 -2.31
C ALA A 27 -13.94 6.54 -2.13
N SER A 28 -13.52 5.70 -1.17
CA SER A 28 -12.11 5.39 -0.94
C SER A 28 -11.50 4.64 -2.12
N PHE A 29 -12.23 3.66 -2.65
CA PHE A 29 -11.81 2.89 -3.81
C PHE A 29 -11.70 3.78 -5.06
N ILE A 30 -12.71 4.60 -5.34
CA ILE A 30 -12.69 5.55 -6.48
C ILE A 30 -11.51 6.52 -6.33
N GLY A 31 -11.31 7.10 -5.15
CA GLY A 31 -10.20 8.01 -4.90
C GLY A 31 -8.82 7.36 -5.12
N ALA A 32 -8.64 6.13 -4.64
CA ALA A 32 -7.41 5.38 -4.87
C ALA A 32 -7.21 5.02 -6.35
N MET A 33 -8.28 4.66 -7.07
CA MET A 33 -8.23 4.40 -8.51
C MET A 33 -7.89 5.65 -9.32
N ILE A 34 -8.44 6.81 -8.98
CA ILE A 34 -8.09 8.09 -9.62
C ILE A 34 -6.59 8.37 -9.45
N MET A 35 -6.06 8.20 -8.23
CA MET A 35 -4.63 8.40 -7.97
C MET A 35 -3.76 7.39 -8.74
N THR A 36 -4.17 6.13 -8.81
CA THR A 36 -3.49 5.11 -9.60
C THR A 36 -3.48 5.45 -11.09
N LEU A 37 -4.60 5.86 -11.65
CA LEU A 37 -4.71 6.26 -13.06
C LEU A 37 -3.86 7.49 -13.36
N LEU A 38 -3.79 8.45 -12.43
CA LEU A 38 -2.95 9.64 -12.55
C LEU A 38 -1.46 9.26 -12.58
N ILE A 39 -1.03 8.37 -11.67
CA ILE A 39 0.36 7.86 -11.67
C ILE A 39 0.64 7.06 -12.96
N LEU A 40 -0.28 6.24 -13.43
CA LEU A 40 -0.15 5.52 -14.70
C LEU A 40 0.00 6.48 -15.88
N PHE A 41 -0.84 7.52 -15.95
CA PHE A 41 -0.76 8.53 -16.99
C PHE A 41 0.62 9.23 -17.00
N VAL A 42 1.11 9.62 -15.81
CA VAL A 42 2.45 10.22 -15.69
C VAL A 42 3.55 9.20 -16.04
N SER A 43 3.39 7.94 -15.64
CA SER A 43 4.33 6.86 -15.94
C SER A 43 4.58 6.66 -17.43
N THR A 44 3.59 6.91 -18.27
CA THR A 44 3.77 6.83 -19.74
C THR A 44 4.58 7.99 -20.32
N ARG A 45 4.69 9.11 -19.61
CA ARG A 45 5.41 10.32 -20.02
C ARG A 45 6.83 10.39 -19.47
N VAL A 46 7.15 9.61 -18.44
CA VAL A 46 8.41 9.66 -17.72
C VAL A 46 9.17 8.36 -17.90
N LYS A 47 10.41 8.46 -18.39
CA LYS A 47 11.28 7.29 -18.62
C LYS A 47 12.07 6.87 -17.37
N SER A 48 12.35 7.80 -16.46
CA SER A 48 13.16 7.55 -15.27
C SER A 48 12.31 7.08 -14.07
N ASN A 49 12.69 5.96 -13.48
CA ASN A 49 12.04 5.44 -12.28
C ASN A 49 12.16 6.39 -11.07
N ILE A 50 13.29 7.08 -10.94
CA ILE A 50 13.52 8.07 -9.87
C ILE A 50 12.57 9.26 -10.03
N MET A 51 12.41 9.76 -11.25
CA MET A 51 11.50 10.88 -11.54
C MET A 51 10.04 10.46 -11.25
N LEU A 52 9.66 9.22 -11.55
CA LEU A 52 8.33 8.71 -11.24
C LEU A 52 8.05 8.69 -9.72
N ILE A 53 9.03 8.31 -8.92
CA ILE A 53 8.94 8.33 -7.44
C ILE A 53 8.76 9.78 -6.94
N ILE A 54 9.57 10.72 -7.45
CA ILE A 54 9.49 12.15 -7.06
C ILE A 54 8.11 12.71 -7.40
N ILE A 55 7.61 12.46 -8.60
CA ILE A 55 6.28 12.91 -9.03
C ILE A 55 5.19 12.28 -8.15
N GLY A 56 5.30 10.99 -7.82
CA GLY A 56 4.38 10.33 -6.90
C GLY A 56 4.31 11.00 -5.53
N ILE A 57 5.47 11.39 -4.98
CA ILE A 57 5.55 12.15 -3.73
C ILE A 57 4.89 13.54 -3.87
N MET A 58 5.15 14.25 -4.96
CA MET A 58 4.53 15.57 -5.20
C MET A 58 3.01 15.48 -5.34
N ILE A 59 2.49 14.48 -6.05
CA ILE A 59 1.05 14.20 -6.12
C ILE A 59 0.48 13.92 -4.72
N GLY A 60 1.20 13.16 -3.89
CA GLY A 60 0.84 12.92 -2.50
C GLY A 60 0.73 14.22 -1.69
N TYR A 61 1.66 15.17 -1.85
CA TYR A 61 1.59 16.47 -1.19
C TYR A 61 0.41 17.32 -1.66
N ILE A 62 0.10 17.29 -2.97
CA ILE A 62 -1.10 17.99 -3.50
C ILE A 62 -2.36 17.41 -2.87
N ALA A 63 -2.48 16.08 -2.82
CA ALA A 63 -3.61 15.40 -2.19
C ALA A 63 -3.73 15.75 -0.69
N SER A 64 -2.59 15.75 0.02
CA SER A 64 -2.54 16.14 1.44
C SER A 64 -2.98 17.59 1.67
N SER A 65 -2.52 18.52 0.82
CA SER A 65 -2.93 19.93 0.86
C SER A 65 -4.43 20.08 0.63
N ALA A 66 -4.99 19.38 -0.37
CA ALA A 66 -6.43 19.38 -0.62
C ALA A 66 -7.22 18.85 0.59
N ILE A 67 -6.74 17.78 1.24
CA ILE A 67 -7.35 17.24 2.46
C ILE A 67 -7.31 18.28 3.59
N THR A 68 -6.20 18.99 3.75
CA THR A 68 -6.06 20.03 4.79
C THR A 68 -7.06 21.18 4.57
N ILE A 69 -7.27 21.60 3.32
CA ILE A 69 -8.27 22.59 2.97
C ILE A 69 -9.68 22.06 3.28
N LEU A 70 -9.97 20.81 2.94
CA LEU A 70 -11.26 20.19 3.25
C LEU A 70 -11.51 20.10 4.76
N ASN A 71 -10.48 19.78 5.55
CA ASN A 71 -10.56 19.76 7.02
C ASN A 71 -10.90 21.12 7.61
N PHE A 72 -10.42 22.20 7.01
CA PHE A 72 -10.72 23.57 7.48
C PHE A 72 -12.22 23.91 7.35
N PHE A 73 -12.89 23.39 6.33
CA PHE A 73 -14.32 23.62 6.10
C PHE A 73 -15.23 22.53 6.68
N ALA A 74 -14.66 21.47 7.23
CA ALA A 74 -15.42 20.33 7.72
C ALA A 74 -15.95 20.55 9.15
N THR A 75 -16.98 19.78 9.51
CA THR A 75 -17.49 19.71 10.89
C THR A 75 -16.53 18.95 11.80
N GLU A 76 -16.57 19.23 13.12
CA GLU A 76 -15.76 18.50 14.11
C GLU A 76 -15.96 16.99 14.04
N GLU A 77 -17.20 16.54 13.86
CA GLU A 77 -17.55 15.10 13.72
C GLU A 77 -16.96 14.50 12.45
N GLY A 78 -16.97 15.24 11.34
CA GLY A 78 -16.36 14.84 10.07
C GLY A 78 -14.84 14.68 10.19
N VAL A 79 -14.17 15.64 10.81
CA VAL A 79 -12.73 15.59 11.08
C VAL A 79 -12.39 14.39 11.97
N LYS A 80 -13.15 14.18 13.06
CA LYS A 80 -12.97 13.05 13.96
C LYS A 80 -13.12 11.70 13.22
N SER A 81 -14.14 11.57 12.40
CA SER A 81 -14.39 10.37 11.60
C SER A 81 -13.26 10.09 10.61
N TYR A 82 -12.75 11.14 9.94
CA TYR A 82 -11.60 11.03 9.03
C TYR A 82 -10.33 10.61 9.77
N VAL A 83 -10.05 11.20 10.93
CA VAL A 83 -8.86 10.85 11.73
C VAL A 83 -8.93 9.40 12.20
N VAL A 84 -10.08 8.95 12.73
CA VAL A 84 -10.26 7.56 13.17
C VAL A 84 -10.07 6.57 12.01
N TRP A 85 -10.64 6.86 10.84
CA TRP A 85 -10.43 6.04 9.65
C TRP A 85 -8.96 6.03 9.21
N GLY A 86 -8.29 7.19 9.25
CA GLY A 86 -6.88 7.37 8.90
C GLY A 86 -5.90 6.64 9.82
N MET A 87 -6.34 6.25 11.02
CA MET A 87 -5.54 5.46 11.97
C MET A 87 -5.27 4.03 11.50
N GLY A 88 -6.08 3.51 10.57
CA GLY A 88 -5.99 2.14 10.07
C GLY A 88 -6.42 1.08 11.09
N ASN A 89 -7.20 0.12 10.65
CA ASN A 89 -7.68 -0.98 11.49
C ASN A 89 -8.02 -2.21 10.65
N PHE A 90 -7.47 -3.38 11.00
CA PHE A 90 -7.85 -4.64 10.36
C PHE A 90 -9.19 -5.19 10.84
N GLY A 91 -9.66 -4.80 12.02
CA GLY A 91 -10.94 -5.22 12.57
C GLY A 91 -12.17 -4.55 11.93
N GLY A 92 -11.96 -3.55 11.05
CA GLY A 92 -13.05 -2.81 10.39
C GLY A 92 -13.74 -3.57 9.26
N VAL A 93 -13.20 -4.71 8.81
CA VAL A 93 -13.77 -5.49 7.71
C VAL A 93 -14.95 -6.32 8.20
N SER A 94 -16.17 -5.92 7.81
CA SER A 94 -17.38 -6.71 8.11
C SER A 94 -17.35 -8.06 7.38
N ALA A 95 -17.81 -9.12 8.07
CA ALA A 95 -17.89 -10.48 7.53
C ALA A 95 -18.69 -10.55 6.21
N VAL A 96 -19.65 -9.65 6.02
CA VAL A 96 -20.48 -9.56 4.79
C VAL A 96 -19.64 -9.21 3.56
N TYR A 97 -18.63 -8.33 3.73
CA TYR A 97 -17.77 -7.87 2.61
C TYR A 97 -16.47 -8.67 2.48
N LEU A 98 -16.18 -9.54 3.44
CA LEU A 98 -14.97 -10.37 3.45
C LEU A 98 -14.81 -11.23 2.18
N PRO A 99 -15.84 -11.91 1.65
CA PRO A 99 -15.71 -12.67 0.41
C PRO A 99 -15.33 -11.80 -0.79
N LEU A 100 -15.89 -10.59 -0.89
CA LEU A 100 -15.55 -9.63 -1.95
C LEU A 100 -14.09 -9.18 -1.83
N PHE A 101 -13.66 -8.82 -0.62
CA PHE A 101 -12.27 -8.43 -0.34
C PHE A 101 -11.30 -9.54 -0.74
N ILE A 102 -11.53 -10.77 -0.28
CA ILE A 102 -10.68 -11.93 -0.58
C ILE A 102 -10.64 -12.20 -2.08
N SER A 103 -11.77 -12.15 -2.78
CA SER A 103 -11.85 -12.42 -4.22
C SER A 103 -11.01 -11.44 -5.03
N ILE A 104 -11.09 -10.14 -4.73
CA ILE A 104 -10.32 -9.11 -5.45
C ILE A 104 -8.82 -9.25 -5.16
N VAL A 105 -8.45 -9.45 -3.88
CA VAL A 105 -7.05 -9.63 -3.49
C VAL A 105 -6.45 -10.88 -4.14
N LEU A 106 -7.17 -12.01 -4.11
CA LEU A 106 -6.72 -13.25 -4.72
C LEU A 106 -6.51 -13.11 -6.22
N LEU A 107 -7.45 -12.47 -6.91
CA LEU A 107 -7.36 -12.23 -8.35
C LEU A 107 -6.18 -11.32 -8.70
N ALA A 108 -5.94 -10.28 -7.91
CA ALA A 108 -4.79 -9.38 -8.09
C ALA A 108 -3.45 -10.10 -7.79
N VAL A 109 -3.39 -10.97 -6.78
CA VAL A 109 -2.20 -11.78 -6.48
C VAL A 109 -1.93 -12.78 -7.61
N VAL A 110 -2.96 -13.45 -8.14
CA VAL A 110 -2.83 -14.34 -9.30
C VAL A 110 -2.30 -13.56 -10.51
N ALA A 111 -2.83 -12.37 -10.78
CA ALA A 111 -2.33 -11.50 -11.84
C ALA A 111 -0.85 -11.13 -11.62
N ALA A 112 -0.44 -10.83 -10.39
CA ALA A 112 0.96 -10.56 -10.06
C ALA A 112 1.87 -11.79 -10.30
N VAL A 113 1.39 -13.00 -10.00
CA VAL A 113 2.12 -14.27 -10.26
C VAL A 113 2.36 -14.46 -11.77
N LEU A 114 1.41 -14.10 -12.61
CA LEU A 114 1.58 -14.18 -14.07
C LEU A 114 2.69 -13.26 -14.59
N LEU A 115 2.97 -12.17 -13.89
CA LEU A 115 4.04 -11.23 -14.24
C LEU A 115 5.44 -11.66 -13.75
N VAL A 116 5.57 -12.75 -12.99
CA VAL A 116 6.85 -13.20 -12.43
C VAL A 116 7.89 -13.46 -13.50
N LYS A 117 7.51 -14.09 -14.62
CA LYS A 117 8.44 -14.39 -15.73
C LYS A 117 9.01 -13.11 -16.35
N PRO A 118 8.20 -12.17 -16.85
CA PRO A 118 8.72 -10.92 -17.42
C PRO A 118 9.45 -10.06 -16.38
N LEU A 119 9.06 -10.09 -15.10
CA LEU A 119 9.78 -9.39 -14.03
C LEU A 119 11.19 -9.95 -13.80
N ASN A 120 11.37 -11.26 -13.87
CA ASN A 120 12.70 -11.87 -13.79
C ASN A 120 13.60 -11.49 -14.97
N ILE A 121 13.05 -11.40 -16.18
CA ILE A 121 13.79 -10.91 -17.34
C ILE A 121 14.16 -9.42 -17.16
N PHE A 122 13.26 -8.63 -16.60
CA PHE A 122 13.47 -7.21 -16.35
C PHE A 122 14.61 -6.92 -15.33
N LEU A 123 14.97 -7.88 -14.46
CA LEU A 123 16.15 -7.78 -13.58
C LEU A 123 17.48 -7.64 -14.31
N LEU A 124 17.53 -8.08 -15.57
CA LEU A 124 18.75 -7.98 -16.42
C LEU A 124 18.94 -6.58 -17.03
N GLY A 125 17.98 -5.67 -16.80
CA GLY A 125 17.96 -4.30 -17.33
C GLY A 125 17.00 -4.11 -18.49
N ASP A 126 16.56 -2.86 -18.69
CA ASP A 126 15.51 -2.49 -19.64
C ASP A 126 15.87 -2.88 -21.08
N ALA A 127 17.09 -2.51 -21.53
CA ALA A 127 17.54 -2.78 -22.90
C ALA A 127 17.67 -4.29 -23.19
N TYR A 128 18.10 -5.08 -22.19
CA TYR A 128 18.21 -6.52 -22.34
C TYR A 128 16.84 -7.19 -22.38
N ALA A 129 15.91 -6.73 -21.55
CA ALA A 129 14.54 -7.21 -21.52
C ALA A 129 13.80 -6.95 -22.84
N GLU A 130 13.99 -5.78 -23.43
CA GLU A 130 13.42 -5.43 -24.73
C GLU A 130 13.96 -6.32 -25.86
N ASN A 131 15.27 -6.61 -25.86
CA ASN A 131 15.88 -7.53 -26.83
C ASN A 131 15.35 -8.98 -26.70
N LEU A 132 14.91 -9.38 -25.52
CA LEU A 132 14.24 -10.66 -25.24
C LEU A 132 12.73 -10.62 -25.54
N GLY A 133 12.21 -9.53 -26.12
CA GLY A 133 10.81 -9.38 -26.52
C GLY A 133 9.86 -8.98 -25.39
N VAL A 134 10.37 -8.54 -24.24
CA VAL A 134 9.53 -8.04 -23.13
C VAL A 134 9.16 -6.58 -23.39
N ASN A 135 7.87 -6.27 -23.46
CA ASN A 135 7.38 -4.90 -23.48
C ASN A 135 7.54 -4.28 -22.08
N THR A 136 8.63 -3.54 -21.86
CA THR A 136 9.01 -2.93 -20.57
C THR A 136 7.98 -1.91 -20.09
N ILE A 137 7.43 -1.10 -21.01
CA ILE A 137 6.37 -0.11 -20.70
C ILE A 137 5.08 -0.83 -20.30
N GLY A 138 4.68 -1.84 -21.05
CA GLY A 138 3.49 -2.64 -20.76
C GLY A 138 3.61 -3.36 -19.42
N LEU A 139 4.77 -3.94 -19.11
CA LEU A 139 5.06 -4.60 -17.83
C LEU A 139 4.96 -3.61 -16.68
N ARG A 140 5.60 -2.43 -16.78
CA ARG A 140 5.55 -1.39 -15.75
C ARG A 140 4.12 -0.94 -15.47
N ASN A 141 3.33 -0.70 -16.51
CA ASN A 141 1.93 -0.29 -16.39
C ASN A 141 1.07 -1.39 -15.76
N ALA A 142 1.29 -2.66 -16.11
CA ALA A 142 0.59 -3.79 -15.52
C ALA A 142 0.89 -3.92 -14.02
N VAL A 143 2.16 -3.80 -13.62
CA VAL A 143 2.57 -3.81 -12.21
C VAL A 143 1.94 -2.65 -11.44
N LEU A 144 1.98 -1.42 -11.97
CA LEU A 144 1.36 -0.25 -11.36
C LEU A 144 -0.16 -0.42 -11.21
N PHE A 145 -0.83 -0.98 -12.21
CA PHE A 145 -2.26 -1.22 -12.17
C PHE A 145 -2.65 -2.26 -11.11
N ILE A 146 -1.96 -3.39 -11.08
CA ILE A 146 -2.21 -4.46 -10.09
C ILE A 146 -1.94 -3.97 -8.67
N THR A 147 -0.82 -3.27 -8.44
CA THR A 147 -0.50 -2.69 -7.14
C THR A 147 -1.51 -1.61 -6.74
N GLY A 148 -1.97 -0.80 -7.70
CA GLY A 148 -3.01 0.19 -7.49
C GLY A 148 -4.33 -0.42 -7.01
N ILE A 149 -4.78 -1.52 -7.63
CA ILE A 149 -5.98 -2.26 -7.18
C ILE A 149 -5.78 -2.79 -5.75
N LEU A 150 -4.63 -3.43 -5.46
CA LEU A 150 -4.34 -3.96 -4.12
C LEU A 150 -4.37 -2.87 -3.06
N VAL A 151 -3.72 -1.74 -3.33
CA VAL A 151 -3.70 -0.58 -2.42
C VAL A 151 -5.10 0.02 -2.27
N ALA A 152 -5.86 0.16 -3.37
CA ALA A 152 -7.22 0.70 -3.34
C ALA A 152 -8.14 -0.14 -2.45
N VAL A 153 -8.10 -1.47 -2.62
CA VAL A 153 -8.91 -2.40 -1.83
C VAL A 153 -8.46 -2.39 -0.37
N ALA A 154 -7.15 -2.51 -0.10
CA ALA A 154 -6.64 -2.48 1.27
C ALA A 154 -7.01 -1.16 1.98
N THR A 155 -6.84 -0.02 1.32
CA THR A 155 -7.18 1.30 1.88
C THR A 155 -8.67 1.47 2.10
N ALA A 156 -9.51 0.98 1.20
CA ALA A 156 -10.96 1.07 1.35
C ALA A 156 -11.45 0.31 2.58
N PHE A 157 -10.95 -0.90 2.81
CA PHE A 157 -11.42 -1.78 3.88
C PHE A 157 -10.72 -1.58 5.22
N CYS A 158 -9.41 -1.34 5.21
CA CYS A 158 -8.59 -1.27 6.42
C CYS A 158 -8.13 0.16 6.76
N GLY A 159 -8.46 1.16 5.93
CA GLY A 159 -7.86 2.49 6.00
C GLY A 159 -6.46 2.54 5.37
N PRO A 160 -5.85 3.74 5.28
CA PRO A 160 -4.50 3.89 4.77
C PRO A 160 -3.49 3.26 5.73
N ILE A 161 -2.80 2.21 5.30
CA ILE A 161 -1.76 1.52 6.10
C ILE A 161 -0.39 1.88 5.51
N ALA A 162 0.45 2.50 6.32
CA ALA A 162 1.79 2.90 5.93
C ALA A 162 2.86 1.88 6.39
N PHE A 163 4.06 1.99 5.82
CA PHE A 163 5.28 1.28 6.18
C PHE A 163 5.35 -0.22 5.90
N ILE A 164 4.26 -0.99 5.95
CA ILE A 164 4.30 -2.45 5.67
C ILE A 164 4.84 -2.71 4.27
N GLY A 165 4.32 -2.00 3.25
CA GLY A 165 4.77 -2.15 1.86
C GLY A 165 6.24 -1.78 1.62
N LEU A 166 6.82 -0.89 2.43
CA LEU A 166 8.23 -0.50 2.33
C LEU A 166 9.16 -1.45 3.08
N SER A 167 8.73 -1.98 4.24
CA SER A 167 9.58 -2.81 5.10
C SER A 167 9.61 -4.28 4.67
N VAL A 168 8.50 -4.83 4.21
CA VAL A 168 8.39 -6.25 3.91
C VAL A 168 9.27 -6.72 2.74
N PRO A 169 9.35 -6.04 1.58
CA PRO A 169 10.17 -6.52 0.46
C PRO A 169 11.67 -6.64 0.79
N PRO A 170 12.33 -5.67 1.46
CA PRO A 170 13.71 -5.83 1.91
C PRO A 170 13.89 -7.01 2.88
N ILE A 171 12.96 -7.20 3.82
CA ILE A 171 13.01 -8.34 4.75
C ILE A 171 12.92 -9.66 4.00
N SER A 172 11.97 -9.79 3.06
CA SER A 172 11.80 -11.00 2.25
C SER A 172 13.05 -11.35 1.44
N ARG A 173 13.70 -10.34 0.83
CA ARG A 173 14.97 -10.53 0.11
C ARG A 173 16.09 -11.02 1.01
N MET A 174 16.14 -10.51 2.25
CA MET A 174 17.13 -11.00 3.24
C MET A 174 16.88 -12.44 3.66
N LEU A 175 15.61 -12.86 3.78
CA LEU A 175 15.26 -14.22 4.18
C LEU A 175 15.54 -15.25 3.08
N VAL A 176 15.25 -14.90 1.83
CA VAL A 176 15.37 -15.85 0.71
C VAL A 176 16.73 -15.79 0.02
N HIS A 177 17.54 -14.74 0.26
CA HIS A 177 18.88 -14.55 -0.31
C HIS A 177 18.93 -14.68 -1.84
N THR A 178 17.89 -14.25 -2.55
CA THR A 178 17.81 -14.30 -4.02
C THR A 178 16.99 -13.13 -4.53
N ASP A 179 17.23 -12.72 -5.78
CA ASP A 179 16.43 -11.72 -6.49
C ASP A 179 15.37 -12.34 -7.41
N ASP A 180 15.26 -13.68 -7.47
CA ASP A 180 14.25 -14.39 -8.28
C ASP A 180 12.83 -14.14 -7.73
N TYR A 181 12.00 -13.49 -8.53
CA TYR A 181 10.61 -13.17 -8.18
C TYR A 181 9.75 -14.41 -7.94
N ARG A 182 10.13 -15.60 -8.44
CA ARG A 182 9.43 -16.85 -8.14
C ARG A 182 9.47 -17.19 -6.65
N LYS A 183 10.57 -16.83 -5.99
CA LYS A 183 10.78 -17.07 -4.55
C LYS A 183 10.44 -15.84 -3.72
N ILE A 184 10.77 -14.65 -4.22
CA ILE A 184 10.51 -13.39 -3.52
C ILE A 184 9.02 -13.14 -3.35
N LEU A 185 8.19 -13.33 -4.37
CA LEU A 185 6.77 -12.99 -4.32
C LEU A 185 6.04 -13.80 -3.23
N PRO A 186 6.10 -15.15 -3.18
CA PRO A 186 5.46 -15.89 -2.09
C PRO A 186 6.08 -15.58 -0.73
N SER A 187 7.40 -15.39 -0.65
CA SER A 187 8.05 -14.97 0.60
C SER A 187 7.54 -13.61 1.07
N THR A 188 7.36 -12.65 0.17
CA THR A 188 6.84 -11.32 0.51
C THR A 188 5.39 -11.39 1.02
N VAL A 189 4.55 -12.23 0.41
CA VAL A 189 3.17 -12.44 0.88
C VAL A 189 3.17 -13.03 2.29
N LEU A 190 3.96 -14.07 2.54
CA LEU A 190 4.04 -14.70 3.88
C LEU A 190 4.63 -13.76 4.93
N THR A 191 5.75 -13.12 4.61
CA THR A 191 6.39 -12.17 5.54
C THR A 191 5.49 -10.98 5.83
N GLY A 192 4.80 -10.45 4.81
CA GLY A 192 3.84 -9.37 4.96
C GLY A 192 2.67 -9.76 5.85
N SER A 193 2.13 -10.96 5.69
CA SER A 193 1.06 -11.49 6.54
C SER A 193 1.52 -11.64 7.99
N ILE A 194 2.73 -12.17 8.22
CA ILE A 194 3.28 -12.30 9.58
C ILE A 194 3.47 -10.93 10.23
N VAL A 195 4.08 -9.97 9.51
CA VAL A 195 4.29 -8.60 10.03
C VAL A 195 2.95 -7.93 10.35
N ALA A 196 1.96 -8.06 9.46
CA ALA A 196 0.63 -7.50 9.68
C ALA A 196 -0.05 -8.12 10.92
N LEU A 197 0.02 -9.44 11.09
CA LEU A 197 -0.53 -10.13 12.25
C LEU A 197 0.17 -9.73 13.56
N VAL A 198 1.50 -9.61 13.55
CA VAL A 198 2.27 -9.15 14.73
C VAL A 198 1.89 -7.71 15.08
N CYS A 199 1.80 -6.80 14.10
CA CYS A 199 1.34 -5.44 14.34
C CYS A 199 -0.08 -5.41 14.92
N ASN A 200 -1.00 -6.21 14.35
CA ASN A 200 -2.37 -6.29 14.84
C ASN A 200 -2.44 -6.85 16.28
N LEU A 201 -1.63 -7.85 16.60
CA LEU A 201 -1.54 -8.38 17.96
C LEU A 201 -1.10 -7.31 18.95
N ILE A 202 -0.06 -6.53 18.61
CA ILE A 202 0.43 -5.42 19.45
C ILE A 202 -0.65 -4.34 19.62
N CYS A 203 -1.40 -4.01 18.55
CA CYS A 203 -2.49 -3.04 18.62
C CYS A 203 -3.58 -3.47 19.63
N ASN A 204 -3.81 -4.76 19.80
CA ASN A 204 -4.83 -5.31 20.69
C ASN A 204 -4.31 -5.62 22.11
N LEU A 205 -3.01 -5.48 22.40
CA LEU A 205 -2.44 -5.75 23.73
C LEU A 205 -3.09 -4.96 24.88
N PRO A 206 -3.49 -3.67 24.73
CA PRO A 206 -4.12 -2.92 25.82
C PRO A 206 -5.48 -3.47 26.28
N GLY A 207 -6.10 -4.36 25.48
CA GLY A 207 -7.36 -5.02 25.82
C GLY A 207 -8.50 -4.02 26.12
N ASN A 208 -9.00 -4.03 27.35
CA ASN A 208 -10.13 -3.18 27.76
C ASN A 208 -9.86 -1.67 27.78
N LYS A 209 -8.59 -1.23 27.64
CA LYS A 209 -8.22 0.19 27.61
C LYS A 209 -8.30 0.82 26.21
N GLY A 210 -8.67 0.06 25.20
CA GLY A 210 -8.78 0.51 23.80
C GLY A 210 -7.79 -0.19 22.87
N VAL A 211 -7.90 0.12 21.59
CA VAL A 211 -7.03 -0.43 20.53
C VAL A 211 -6.05 0.65 20.09
N ILE A 212 -4.76 0.31 20.07
CA ILE A 212 -3.73 1.22 19.55
C ILE A 212 -3.90 1.32 18.03
N PRO A 213 -3.82 2.54 17.43
CA PRO A 213 -3.88 2.70 15.99
C PRO A 213 -2.80 1.91 15.27
N LEU A 214 -3.15 1.22 14.18
CA LEU A 214 -2.22 0.42 13.40
C LEU A 214 -1.08 1.27 12.83
N ASN A 215 -1.39 2.48 12.36
CA ASN A 215 -0.42 3.42 11.82
C ASN A 215 0.53 4.04 12.88
N ALA A 216 0.30 3.80 14.16
CA ALA A 216 1.28 4.12 15.21
C ALA A 216 2.29 2.97 15.39
N VAL A 217 1.84 1.73 15.26
CA VAL A 217 2.67 0.53 15.49
C VAL A 217 3.54 0.19 14.28
N THR A 218 2.98 0.29 13.07
CA THR A 218 3.68 -0.12 11.84
C THR A 218 4.98 0.65 11.56
N PRO A 219 5.07 1.99 11.77
CA PRO A 219 6.35 2.71 11.64
C PRO A 219 7.35 2.37 12.73
N LEU A 220 6.88 2.16 13.96
CA LEU A 220 7.76 1.81 15.10
C LEU A 220 8.50 0.49 14.86
N ILE A 221 7.87 -0.46 14.19
CA ILE A 221 8.48 -1.73 13.83
C ILE A 221 9.21 -1.63 12.49
N GLY A 222 8.57 -1.02 11.50
CA GLY A 222 9.08 -0.99 10.12
C GLY A 222 10.33 -0.11 9.95
N ALA A 223 10.38 1.07 10.58
CA ALA A 223 11.50 2.00 10.38
C ALA A 223 12.83 1.45 10.92
N PRO A 224 12.93 0.90 12.16
CA PRO A 224 14.18 0.28 12.64
C PRO A 224 14.66 -0.87 11.76
N VAL A 225 13.71 -1.70 11.27
CA VAL A 225 14.03 -2.83 10.41
C VAL A 225 14.59 -2.34 9.07
N ILE A 226 13.98 -1.33 8.46
CA ILE A 226 14.47 -0.75 7.19
C ILE A 226 15.87 -0.15 7.38
N ILE A 227 16.08 0.63 8.44
CA ILE A 227 17.39 1.22 8.77
C ILE A 227 18.45 0.12 8.91
N TYR A 228 18.15 -0.93 9.65
CA TYR A 228 19.05 -2.07 9.84
C TYR A 228 19.38 -2.76 8.50
N VAL A 229 18.39 -3.01 7.65
CA VAL A 229 18.59 -3.65 6.35
C VAL A 229 19.45 -2.81 5.43
N ILE A 230 19.20 -1.50 5.34
CA ILE A 230 19.95 -0.59 4.47
C ILE A 230 21.40 -0.47 4.95
N THR A 231 21.63 -0.30 6.24
CA THR A 231 22.98 -0.17 6.80
C THR A 231 23.80 -1.45 6.62
N ARG A 232 23.20 -2.61 6.73
CA ARG A 232 23.86 -3.90 6.50
C ARG A 232 24.25 -4.09 5.03
N LYS A 233 23.38 -3.73 4.09
CA LYS A 233 23.63 -3.83 2.65
C LYS A 233 24.75 -2.91 2.19
N THR A 234 24.84 -1.71 2.75
CA THR A 234 25.90 -0.74 2.46
C THR A 234 27.27 -1.25 2.91
N LYS A 235 27.37 -1.89 4.08
CA LYS A 235 28.63 -2.50 4.55
C LYS A 235 29.12 -3.62 3.65
N PHE A 236 28.22 -4.42 3.07
CA PHE A 236 28.59 -5.52 2.19
C PHE A 236 29.14 -5.04 0.85
N ASN A 237 28.55 -3.99 0.27
CA ASN A 237 29.02 -3.39 -1.00
C ASN A 237 30.36 -2.64 -0.86
N ILE A 238 30.64 -2.03 0.29
CA ILE A 238 31.94 -1.38 0.53
C ILE A 238 33.08 -2.41 0.57
N HIS A 239 32.83 -3.61 1.14
CA HIS A 239 33.83 -4.69 1.17
C HIS A 239 34.12 -5.30 -0.20
N GLN A 240 33.17 -5.32 -1.14
CA GLN A 240 33.39 -5.82 -2.50
C GLN A 240 34.10 -4.82 -3.43
N ASN A 241 34.09 -3.53 -3.13
CA ASN A 241 34.77 -2.50 -3.92
C ASN A 241 36.22 -2.22 -3.47
N ILE A 242 36.73 -2.93 -2.45
CA ILE A 242 38.09 -2.78 -1.93
C ILE A 242 39.05 -3.91 -2.43
N TYR A 243 38.52 -4.88 -3.14
CA TYR A 243 39.25 -5.96 -3.81
C TYR A 243 38.97 -5.96 -5.32
#